data_0344ecbaaa4ff64006a2b01deaa6416b
#
_entry.id   0344ecbaaa4ff64006a2b01deaa6416b
#
_cell.length_a   1.000
_cell.length_b   1.000
_cell.length_c   1.000
_cell.angle_alpha   90.00
_cell.angle_beta   90.00
_cell.angle_gamma   90.00
#
_symmetry.space_group_name_H-M   'P 1'
#
loop_
_entity.id
_entity.type
_entity.pdbx_description
1 polymer ?
#
loop_
_entity_poly.entity_id
_entity_poly.type
_entity_poly.pdbx_seq_one_letter_code
_entity_poly.pdbx_strand_id
1 'polypeptide(L)'
;MCAPRISTKITALYALLLSLILIITMFSMGLGIYFSIYHQAEREIDISVQQVLQKLENGADFTQSFWEDDPVLPGVVLRVTNITGRVVFENDSHFPPLEEVAASTRDWSPFLSDKNLRVADIGNWSIYHEEIDVMHDGSIYTLHFLRTITAERQFLKHVQQFLIFAMIVGFIFALAMGYLASRRILKPIRTLTATARKIEIERMDRRIKVPEARDELTELTVTFNHMLDRLQDGINQQQRFVSDASHELRTPVTVILGYSDLLARWGQSDAEVLKEGISSIRSEAENMQQLIEKLLFLARADQKRQVLHKEALELSELLADVMKKMKLVTKRHMVELLRNDPGTVCADPVMMRQMMRIFLENSTKYTPAGGRITVESVRRGGWLCVTFADTGIGIAPKDQKKVFERFYRVDTSRTKAEGVSGTGLGLSIASWIAEQHGIEISLESNLGEGTQIHLRIPLMCG
;
A
#
# COMPACT_ATOMS: atom_id res chain seq x y z
N MET A 1 14.70 5.01 -26.12
CA MET A 1 15.59 4.68 -24.97
C MET A 1 14.75 3.95 -23.92
N CYS A 2 15.03 2.66 -23.62
CA CYS A 2 14.32 1.93 -22.56
C CYS A 2 14.67 2.55 -21.20
N ALA A 3 13.67 2.99 -20.45
CA ALA A 3 13.86 3.49 -19.09
C ALA A 3 14.54 2.40 -18.24
N PRO A 4 15.59 2.73 -17.45
CA PRO A 4 16.29 1.75 -16.64
C PRO A 4 15.34 1.14 -15.62
N ARG A 5 15.45 -0.16 -15.39
CA ARG A 5 14.62 -0.91 -14.43
C ARG A 5 14.78 -0.31 -13.03
N ILE A 6 13.72 -0.34 -12.24
CA ILE A 6 13.71 0.16 -10.85
C ILE A 6 14.89 -0.44 -10.05
N SER A 7 15.18 -1.73 -10.25
CA SER A 7 16.33 -2.39 -9.61
C SER A 7 17.68 -1.71 -9.93
N THR A 8 17.90 -1.29 -11.16
CA THR A 8 19.14 -0.62 -11.54
C THR A 8 19.23 0.80 -10.97
N LYS A 9 18.10 1.51 -10.88
CA LYS A 9 18.05 2.83 -10.22
C LYS A 9 18.38 2.75 -8.74
N ILE A 10 17.79 1.78 -8.03
CA ILE A 10 18.03 1.56 -6.59
C ILE A 10 19.50 1.17 -6.35
N THR A 11 20.02 0.21 -7.12
CA THR A 11 21.44 -0.20 -7.01
C THR A 11 22.39 0.97 -7.28
N ALA A 12 22.12 1.78 -8.31
CA ALA A 12 22.91 2.95 -8.62
C ALA A 12 22.87 4.01 -7.51
N LEU A 13 21.69 4.25 -6.92
CA LEU A 13 21.54 5.19 -5.81
C LEU A 13 22.34 4.75 -4.57
N TYR A 14 22.25 3.48 -4.18
CA TYR A 14 23.02 2.97 -3.04
C TYR A 14 24.53 2.99 -3.30
N ALA A 15 24.96 2.63 -4.50
CA ALA A 15 26.37 2.69 -4.88
C ALA A 15 26.90 4.13 -4.84
N LEU A 16 26.12 5.10 -5.31
CA LEU A 16 26.48 6.52 -5.28
C LEU A 16 26.56 7.05 -3.84
N LEU A 17 25.59 6.75 -2.99
CA LEU A 17 25.61 7.16 -1.58
C LEU A 17 26.81 6.57 -0.83
N LEU A 18 27.07 5.28 -1.01
CA LEU A 18 28.21 4.64 -0.37
C LEU A 18 29.54 5.21 -0.87
N SER A 19 29.66 5.46 -2.18
CA SER A 19 30.86 6.09 -2.75
C SER A 19 31.10 7.48 -2.16
N LEU A 20 30.02 8.26 -1.99
CA LEU A 20 30.10 9.59 -1.39
C LEU A 20 30.61 9.52 0.05
N ILE A 21 30.08 8.60 0.86
CA ILE A 21 30.53 8.38 2.24
C ILE A 21 31.99 7.98 2.28
N LEU A 22 32.41 7.03 1.41
CA LEU A 22 33.81 6.60 1.34
C LEU A 22 34.76 7.73 0.93
N ILE A 23 34.36 8.58 -0.01
CA ILE A 23 35.15 9.75 -0.42
C ILE A 23 35.29 10.74 0.74
N ILE A 24 34.20 11.05 1.45
CA ILE A 24 34.22 11.99 2.56
C ILE A 24 35.11 11.46 3.71
N THR A 25 34.99 10.17 4.04
CA THR A 25 35.79 9.54 5.11
C THR A 25 37.27 9.50 4.72
N MET A 26 37.58 9.16 3.46
CA MET A 26 38.96 9.17 2.96
C MET A 26 39.57 10.58 3.00
N PHE A 27 38.82 11.58 2.55
CA PHE A 27 39.29 12.98 2.58
C PHE A 27 39.51 13.48 4.01
N SER A 28 38.56 13.23 4.91
CA SER A 28 38.66 13.62 6.33
C SER A 28 39.83 12.94 7.02
N MET A 29 40.03 11.62 6.78
CA MET A 29 41.15 10.89 7.37
C MET A 29 42.50 11.38 6.82
N GLY A 30 42.59 11.59 5.49
CA GLY A 30 43.80 12.13 4.87
C GLY A 30 44.15 13.52 5.40
N LEU A 31 43.17 14.40 5.55
CA LEU A 31 43.36 15.73 6.09
C LEU A 31 43.79 15.68 7.56
N GLY A 32 43.19 14.81 8.38
CA GLY A 32 43.53 14.64 9.78
C GLY A 32 44.96 14.14 10.01
N ILE A 33 45.40 13.13 9.23
CA ILE A 33 46.77 12.61 9.29
C ILE A 33 47.77 13.69 8.85
N TYR A 34 47.46 14.37 7.74
CA TYR A 34 48.25 15.46 7.23
C TYR A 34 48.46 16.53 8.29
N PHE A 35 47.39 17.04 8.89
CA PHE A 35 47.45 18.05 9.93
C PHE A 35 48.26 17.58 11.17
N SER A 36 48.11 16.33 11.58
CA SER A 36 48.82 15.73 12.71
C SER A 36 50.35 15.74 12.50
N ILE A 37 50.81 15.34 11.28
CA ILE A 37 52.23 15.26 10.96
C ILE A 37 52.88 16.65 11.01
N TYR A 38 52.27 17.63 10.37
CA TYR A 38 52.84 18.97 10.33
C TYR A 38 52.80 19.65 11.71
N HIS A 39 51.74 19.51 12.51
CA HIS A 39 51.70 20.02 13.87
C HIS A 39 52.70 19.35 14.81
N GLN A 40 53.02 18.08 14.58
CA GLN A 40 54.06 17.42 15.38
C GLN A 40 55.43 17.99 15.02
N ALA A 41 55.76 18.15 13.74
CA ALA A 41 57.02 18.73 13.30
C ALA A 41 57.23 20.17 13.82
N GLU A 42 56.18 21.01 13.77
CA GLU A 42 56.19 22.37 14.29
C GLU A 42 56.48 22.38 15.79
N ARG A 43 55.78 21.56 16.58
CA ARG A 43 55.98 21.49 18.02
C ARG A 43 57.40 21.06 18.40
N GLU A 44 57.98 20.08 17.68
CA GLU A 44 59.32 19.61 17.98
C GLU A 44 60.38 20.66 17.67
N ILE A 45 60.22 21.48 16.62
CA ILE A 45 61.06 22.64 16.36
C ILE A 45 60.86 23.71 17.41
N ASP A 46 59.64 24.08 17.75
CA ASP A 46 59.36 25.10 18.78
C ASP A 46 59.99 24.74 20.12
N ILE A 47 59.91 23.49 20.55
CA ILE A 47 60.57 23.02 21.79
C ILE A 47 62.11 23.18 21.66
N SER A 48 62.65 22.75 20.52
CA SER A 48 64.08 22.86 20.25
C SER A 48 64.56 24.34 20.23
N VAL A 49 63.81 25.24 19.61
CA VAL A 49 64.01 26.69 19.63
C VAL A 49 64.07 27.21 21.03
N GLN A 50 63.08 26.89 21.85
CA GLN A 50 63.03 27.35 23.26
C GLN A 50 64.24 26.86 24.07
N GLN A 51 64.62 25.59 23.89
CA GLN A 51 65.78 24.99 24.58
C GLN A 51 67.05 25.67 24.21
N VAL A 52 67.30 25.98 22.94
CA VAL A 52 68.48 26.68 22.46
C VAL A 52 68.50 28.12 22.93
N LEU A 53 67.40 28.86 22.83
CA LEU A 53 67.31 30.24 23.30
C LEU A 53 67.57 30.35 24.82
N GLN A 54 67.01 29.44 25.62
CA GLN A 54 67.20 29.37 27.05
C GLN A 54 68.68 29.08 27.42
N LYS A 55 69.39 28.23 26.68
CA LYS A 55 70.80 27.96 26.86
C LYS A 55 71.67 29.23 26.55
N LEU A 56 71.33 29.94 25.47
CA LEU A 56 72.03 31.17 25.05
C LEU A 56 71.80 32.28 26.08
N GLU A 57 70.62 32.46 26.67
CA GLU A 57 70.33 33.38 27.75
C GLU A 57 71.12 33.06 29.00
N ASN A 58 71.41 31.77 29.27
CA ASN A 58 72.23 31.33 30.41
C ASN A 58 73.75 31.53 30.20
N GLY A 59 74.13 32.22 29.13
CA GLY A 59 75.56 32.61 28.87
C GLY A 59 76.33 31.52 28.14
N ALA A 60 75.66 30.66 27.41
CA ALA A 60 76.30 29.62 26.61
C ALA A 60 76.83 30.23 25.32
N ASP A 61 78.04 29.88 24.89
CA ASP A 61 78.69 30.34 23.65
C ASP A 61 78.58 29.23 22.58
N PHE A 62 78.67 29.58 21.27
CA PHE A 62 78.61 28.65 20.14
C PHE A 62 79.89 27.82 20.00
N THR A 63 80.48 27.38 21.10
CA THR A 63 81.69 26.53 21.15
C THR A 63 81.29 25.06 21.21
N GLN A 64 82.17 24.14 20.74
CA GLN A 64 81.89 22.72 20.60
C GLN A 64 81.54 22.04 21.95
N SER A 65 82.07 22.51 23.08
CA SER A 65 81.79 21.98 24.42
C SER A 65 80.36 22.25 24.90
N PHE A 66 79.71 23.29 24.42
CA PHE A 66 78.31 23.58 24.73
C PHE A 66 77.27 22.61 24.13
N TRP A 67 77.66 21.97 23.09
CA TRP A 67 76.79 21.08 22.27
C TRP A 67 76.98 19.59 22.60
N GLU A 68 77.92 19.24 23.54
CA GLU A 68 78.11 17.85 23.97
C GLU A 68 76.82 17.23 24.58
N ASP A 69 75.87 18.08 25.10
CA ASP A 69 74.56 17.72 25.61
C ASP A 69 73.42 18.08 24.63
N ASP A 70 73.45 17.67 23.44
CA ASP A 70 72.51 17.83 22.33
C ASP A 70 71.30 18.78 22.66
N PRO A 71 71.36 20.07 22.30
CA PRO A 71 70.40 21.10 22.78
C PRO A 71 69.05 21.06 22.04
N VAL A 72 68.90 20.18 21.09
CA VAL A 72 67.72 20.02 20.23
C VAL A 72 67.14 18.63 20.38
N LEU A 73 65.85 18.50 20.09
CA LEU A 73 65.20 17.22 20.14
C LEU A 73 65.75 16.25 19.06
N PRO A 74 65.77 14.93 19.32
CA PRO A 74 66.21 13.94 18.31
C PRO A 74 65.48 14.12 16.97
N GLY A 75 66.22 14.21 15.88
CA GLY A 75 65.69 14.42 14.53
C GLY A 75 65.51 15.89 14.11
N VAL A 76 65.85 16.85 14.99
CA VAL A 76 65.97 18.27 14.66
C VAL A 76 67.45 18.60 14.48
N VAL A 77 67.78 19.19 13.34
CA VAL A 77 69.16 19.68 13.06
C VAL A 77 69.22 21.16 13.25
N LEU A 78 70.22 21.61 13.99
CA LEU A 78 70.52 23.00 14.19
C LEU A 78 71.79 23.41 13.40
N ARG A 79 71.64 24.40 12.54
CA ARG A 79 72.76 25.11 11.90
C ARG A 79 72.79 26.57 12.34
N VAL A 80 73.97 27.07 12.67
CA VAL A 80 74.12 28.47 13.04
C VAL A 80 75.01 29.12 12.00
N THR A 81 74.52 30.22 11.43
CA THR A 81 75.27 31.01 10.46
C THR A 81 75.56 32.42 11.01
N ASN A 82 76.71 32.96 10.63
CA ASN A 82 77.03 34.37 10.96
C ASN A 82 76.45 35.31 9.87
N ILE A 83 76.60 36.60 10.04
CA ILE A 83 76.10 37.67 9.16
C ILE A 83 76.62 37.53 7.70
N THR A 84 77.73 36.80 7.46
CA THR A 84 78.26 36.54 6.15
C THR A 84 77.72 35.26 5.52
N GLY A 85 76.81 34.57 6.20
CA GLY A 85 76.24 33.30 5.74
C GLY A 85 77.13 32.08 5.97
N ARG A 86 78.29 32.22 6.61
CA ARG A 86 79.19 31.12 6.94
C ARG A 86 78.66 30.32 8.12
N VAL A 87 78.58 28.97 7.97
CA VAL A 87 78.18 28.05 9.05
C VAL A 87 79.27 28.10 10.12
N VAL A 88 78.86 28.49 11.37
CA VAL A 88 79.68 28.53 12.55
C VAL A 88 79.55 27.25 13.35
N PHE A 89 78.33 26.68 13.38
CA PHE A 89 78.01 25.41 14.06
C PHE A 89 76.99 24.58 13.29
N GLU A 90 77.16 23.26 13.34
CA GLU A 90 76.21 22.28 12.81
C GLU A 90 76.29 21.00 13.65
N ASN A 91 75.14 20.46 14.08
CA ASN A 91 75.05 19.24 14.89
C ASN A 91 74.97 17.98 14.01
N ASP A 92 74.56 18.07 12.74
CA ASP A 92 74.52 16.95 11.82
C ASP A 92 74.98 17.40 10.37
N SER A 93 76.09 16.88 9.95
CA SER A 93 76.68 17.18 8.64
C SER A 93 76.09 16.35 7.49
N HIS A 94 75.21 15.37 7.79
CA HIS A 94 74.60 14.55 6.76
C HIS A 94 73.36 15.20 6.13
N PHE A 95 72.88 16.28 6.69
CA PHE A 95 71.77 17.05 6.13
C PHE A 95 72.22 17.83 4.86
N PRO A 96 71.32 18.06 3.90
CA PRO A 96 71.58 18.85 2.71
C PRO A 96 72.18 20.26 3.04
N PRO A 97 73.06 20.84 2.19
CA PRO A 97 73.57 22.19 2.38
C PRO A 97 72.47 23.23 2.52
N LEU A 98 72.70 24.27 3.34
CA LEU A 98 71.72 25.36 3.53
C LEU A 98 71.37 26.06 2.21
N GLU A 99 72.31 26.19 1.31
CA GLU A 99 72.06 26.81 -0.01
C GLU A 99 71.01 26.04 -0.81
N GLU A 100 71.06 24.70 -0.76
CA GLU A 100 70.10 23.87 -1.43
C GLU A 100 68.71 23.89 -0.71
N VAL A 101 68.75 23.94 0.64
CA VAL A 101 67.53 24.07 1.42
C VAL A 101 66.84 25.39 1.13
N ALA A 102 67.58 26.50 1.16
CA ALA A 102 67.03 27.82 0.89
C ALA A 102 66.53 27.98 -0.55
N ALA A 103 67.24 27.42 -1.52
CA ALA A 103 66.84 27.45 -2.95
C ALA A 103 65.59 26.63 -3.23
N SER A 104 65.34 25.55 -2.44
CA SER A 104 64.21 24.63 -2.60
C SER A 104 63.03 24.96 -1.66
N THR A 105 63.21 25.92 -0.77
CA THR A 105 62.20 26.31 0.19
C THR A 105 61.03 27.00 -0.50
N ARG A 106 59.81 26.50 -0.27
CA ARG A 106 58.56 27.11 -0.69
C ARG A 106 57.82 27.61 0.53
N ASP A 107 57.36 28.85 0.47
CA ASP A 107 56.43 29.37 1.48
C ASP A 107 55.09 28.65 1.31
N TRP A 108 54.78 27.83 2.26
CA TRP A 108 53.58 27.11 2.26
C TRP A 108 52.76 27.47 3.52
N SER A 109 51.78 28.32 3.30
CA SER A 109 50.81 28.66 4.35
C SER A 109 49.67 27.65 4.34
N PRO A 110 49.65 26.67 5.26
CA PRO A 110 48.48 25.86 5.39
C PRO A 110 47.34 26.70 6.03
N PHE A 111 46.14 26.43 5.62
CA PHE A 111 44.90 27.14 6.01
C PHE A 111 44.66 27.28 7.52
N LEU A 112 45.56 26.82 8.41
CA LEU A 112 45.33 26.65 9.84
C LEU A 112 46.55 26.97 10.72
N SER A 113 47.64 27.52 10.21
CA SER A 113 48.81 27.91 11.04
C SER A 113 49.09 29.40 10.88
N ASP A 114 49.27 30.11 12.01
CA ASP A 114 49.64 31.53 12.08
C ASP A 114 51.11 31.76 11.70
N LYS A 115 51.90 30.71 11.50
CA LYS A 115 53.30 30.78 11.15
C LYS A 115 53.54 30.50 9.64
N ASN A 116 54.46 31.23 9.01
CA ASN A 116 54.93 30.97 7.68
C ASN A 116 55.70 29.64 7.65
N LEU A 117 55.02 28.55 7.39
CA LEU A 117 55.62 27.22 7.22
C LEU A 117 56.49 27.21 5.99
N ARG A 118 57.79 26.95 6.15
CA ARG A 118 58.73 26.76 5.07
C ARG A 118 59.07 25.28 4.95
N VAL A 119 58.80 24.71 3.79
CA VAL A 119 59.11 23.29 3.47
C VAL A 119 60.03 23.26 2.28
N ALA A 120 61.16 22.58 2.40
CA ALA A 120 62.09 22.33 1.29
C ALA A 120 61.99 20.85 0.87
N ASP A 121 61.84 20.62 -0.44
CA ASP A 121 61.89 19.30 -1.04
C ASP A 121 63.18 19.17 -1.88
N ILE A 122 64.14 18.41 -1.38
CA ILE A 122 65.47 18.21 -2.01
C ILE A 122 65.69 16.72 -2.30
N GLY A 123 65.63 16.29 -3.55
CA GLY A 123 65.75 14.91 -3.88
C GLY A 123 64.77 14.02 -3.13
N ASN A 124 65.26 13.17 -2.23
CA ASN A 124 64.45 12.31 -1.38
C ASN A 124 64.07 12.91 -0.02
N TRP A 125 64.58 14.11 0.29
CA TRP A 125 64.41 14.77 1.54
C TRP A 125 63.23 15.74 1.49
N SER A 126 62.34 15.65 2.46
CA SER A 126 61.34 16.68 2.76
C SER A 126 61.68 17.25 4.11
N ILE A 127 62.03 18.53 4.16
CA ILE A 127 62.58 19.18 5.33
C ILE A 127 61.67 20.34 5.70
N TYR A 128 61.30 20.36 6.98
CA TYR A 128 60.65 21.51 7.59
C TYR A 128 61.76 22.46 8.11
N HIS A 129 61.70 23.74 7.75
CA HIS A 129 62.74 24.72 8.02
C HIS A 129 62.18 25.95 8.69
N GLU A 130 62.80 26.36 9.81
CA GLU A 130 62.51 27.60 10.55
C GLU A 130 63.82 28.37 10.79
N GLU A 131 63.78 29.71 10.62
CA GLU A 131 64.95 30.62 10.76
C GLU A 131 64.62 31.60 11.85
N ILE A 132 65.59 31.83 12.76
CA ILE A 132 65.49 32.80 13.86
C ILE A 132 66.80 33.55 13.97
N ASP A 133 66.71 34.88 13.92
CA ASP A 133 67.86 35.75 14.15
C ASP A 133 68.00 36.03 15.64
N VAL A 134 69.23 35.83 16.14
CA VAL A 134 69.59 36.07 17.56
C VAL A 134 70.80 36.93 17.66
N MET A 135 70.78 37.95 18.53
CA MET A 135 71.94 38.76 18.84
C MET A 135 72.69 38.14 20.05
N HIS A 136 73.95 37.74 19.85
CA HIS A 136 74.79 37.18 20.90
C HIS A 136 76.20 37.81 20.80
N ASP A 137 76.78 38.29 21.93
CA ASP A 137 78.03 38.96 22.01
C ASP A 137 78.23 40.11 20.99
N GLY A 138 77.15 40.88 20.74
CA GLY A 138 77.19 42.03 19.83
C GLY A 138 77.20 41.65 18.34
N SER A 139 77.10 40.35 17.99
CA SER A 139 77.03 39.82 16.63
C SER A 139 75.66 39.20 16.37
N ILE A 140 75.19 39.32 15.12
CA ILE A 140 73.95 38.67 14.68
C ILE A 140 74.26 37.26 14.13
N TYR A 141 73.57 36.30 14.69
CA TYR A 141 73.60 34.89 14.20
C TYR A 141 72.19 34.47 13.74
N THR A 142 72.09 33.73 12.64
CA THR A 142 70.85 33.13 12.22
C THR A 142 70.88 31.63 12.55
N LEU A 143 69.88 31.21 13.36
CA LEU A 143 69.67 29.86 13.79
C LEU A 143 68.70 29.19 12.79
N HIS A 144 69.17 28.15 12.09
CA HIS A 144 68.36 27.36 11.17
C HIS A 144 67.99 26.04 11.82
N PHE A 145 66.66 25.86 12.15
CA PHE A 145 66.14 24.59 12.65
C PHE A 145 65.56 23.79 11.47
N LEU A 146 66.09 22.62 11.29
CA LEU A 146 65.74 21.74 10.17
C LEU A 146 65.26 20.41 10.72
N ARG A 147 64.06 19.93 10.26
CA ARG A 147 63.57 18.62 10.60
C ARG A 147 63.12 17.87 9.36
N THR A 148 63.58 16.61 9.21
CA THR A 148 63.12 15.79 8.12
C THR A 148 61.73 15.23 8.43
N ILE A 149 60.84 15.34 7.46
CA ILE A 149 59.48 14.76 7.46
C ILE A 149 59.33 13.72 6.31
N THR A 150 60.46 13.18 5.84
CA THR A 150 60.49 12.27 4.68
C THR A 150 59.79 10.95 4.97
N ALA A 151 60.03 10.36 6.15
CA ALA A 151 59.41 9.11 6.55
C ALA A 151 57.89 9.25 6.70
N GLU A 152 57.45 10.35 7.32
CA GLU A 152 56.06 10.67 7.50
C GLU A 152 55.30 10.90 6.18
N ARG A 153 55.95 11.58 5.22
CA ARG A 153 55.39 11.75 3.87
C ARG A 153 55.31 10.44 3.09
N GLN A 154 56.34 9.56 3.20
CA GLN A 154 56.27 8.22 2.61
C GLN A 154 55.14 7.40 3.22
N PHE A 155 54.97 7.45 4.55
CA PHE A 155 53.86 6.81 5.23
C PHE A 155 52.50 7.33 4.70
N LEU A 156 52.35 8.66 4.57
CA LEU A 156 51.14 9.26 3.97
C LEU A 156 50.83 8.69 2.56
N LYS A 157 51.85 8.55 1.71
CA LYS A 157 51.69 7.96 0.36
C LYS A 157 51.17 6.52 0.43
N HIS A 158 51.73 5.71 1.31
CA HIS A 158 51.25 4.33 1.49
C HIS A 158 49.82 4.27 2.05
N VAL A 159 49.48 5.12 3.01
CA VAL A 159 48.11 5.23 3.52
C VAL A 159 47.15 5.65 2.41
N GLN A 160 47.51 6.63 1.59
CA GLN A 160 46.68 7.07 0.46
C GLN A 160 46.46 5.91 -0.56
N GLN A 161 47.50 5.18 -0.92
CA GLN A 161 47.40 4.03 -1.84
C GLN A 161 46.46 2.95 -1.25
N PHE A 162 46.61 2.65 0.04
CA PHE A 162 45.74 1.69 0.73
C PHE A 162 44.28 2.14 0.75
N LEU A 163 44.04 3.43 1.03
CA LEU A 163 42.70 4.00 1.05
C LEU A 163 42.04 3.96 -0.35
N ILE A 164 42.81 4.26 -1.41
CA ILE A 164 42.33 4.15 -2.80
C ILE A 164 41.96 2.70 -3.13
N PHE A 165 42.81 1.75 -2.76
CA PHE A 165 42.53 0.32 -2.98
C PHE A 165 41.26 -0.11 -2.21
N ALA A 166 41.16 0.23 -0.94
CA ALA A 166 39.99 -0.06 -0.10
C ALA A 166 38.70 0.54 -0.69
N MET A 167 38.78 1.77 -1.23
CA MET A 167 37.66 2.42 -1.89
C MET A 167 37.19 1.64 -3.13
N ILE A 168 38.11 1.19 -3.98
CA ILE A 168 37.79 0.40 -5.19
C ILE A 168 37.10 -0.92 -4.79
N VAL A 169 37.66 -1.64 -3.82
CA VAL A 169 37.10 -2.91 -3.33
C VAL A 169 35.70 -2.68 -2.71
N GLY A 170 35.58 -1.65 -1.87
CA GLY A 170 34.30 -1.27 -1.25
C GLY A 170 33.22 -0.91 -2.30
N PHE A 171 33.59 -0.20 -3.35
CA PHE A 171 32.68 0.14 -4.45
C PHE A 171 32.18 -1.10 -5.22
N ILE A 172 33.09 -2.02 -5.56
CA ILE A 172 32.73 -3.29 -6.22
C ILE A 172 31.79 -4.10 -5.33
N PHE A 173 32.11 -4.19 -4.04
CA PHE A 173 31.27 -4.90 -3.06
C PHE A 173 29.88 -4.26 -2.93
N ALA A 174 29.81 -2.93 -2.91
CA ALA A 174 28.52 -2.21 -2.87
C ALA A 174 27.65 -2.49 -4.08
N LEU A 175 28.25 -2.50 -5.29
CA LEU A 175 27.53 -2.84 -6.52
C LEU A 175 26.99 -4.27 -6.47
N ALA A 176 27.83 -5.23 -6.05
CA ALA A 176 27.44 -6.64 -5.96
C ALA A 176 26.28 -6.83 -4.95
N MET A 177 26.43 -6.31 -3.74
CA MET A 177 25.41 -6.42 -2.69
C MET A 177 24.11 -5.68 -3.04
N GLY A 178 24.22 -4.48 -3.61
CA GLY A 178 23.06 -3.72 -4.08
C GLY A 178 22.29 -4.44 -5.17
N TYR A 179 22.97 -5.09 -6.09
CA TYR A 179 22.35 -5.90 -7.13
C TYR A 179 21.62 -7.13 -6.58
N LEU A 180 22.26 -7.88 -5.68
CA LEU A 180 21.67 -9.06 -5.04
C LEU A 180 20.44 -8.70 -4.19
N ALA A 181 20.56 -7.67 -3.35
CA ALA A 181 19.47 -7.18 -2.50
C ALA A 181 18.28 -6.70 -3.34
N SER A 182 18.54 -5.87 -4.37
CA SER A 182 17.51 -5.38 -5.26
C SER A 182 16.77 -6.49 -6.01
N ARG A 183 17.48 -7.53 -6.45
CA ARG A 183 16.84 -8.71 -7.08
C ARG A 183 15.94 -9.45 -6.11
N ARG A 184 16.38 -9.64 -4.87
CA ARG A 184 15.64 -10.41 -3.86
C ARG A 184 14.37 -9.66 -3.41
N ILE A 185 14.49 -8.37 -3.15
CA ILE A 185 13.37 -7.52 -2.69
C ILE A 185 12.31 -7.33 -3.79
N LEU A 186 12.73 -7.17 -5.06
CA LEU A 186 11.79 -6.91 -6.16
C LEU A 186 11.22 -8.18 -6.81
N LYS A 187 11.69 -9.38 -6.45
CA LYS A 187 11.18 -10.64 -7.01
C LYS A 187 9.66 -10.84 -6.75
N PRO A 188 9.14 -10.63 -5.54
CA PRO A 188 7.70 -10.75 -5.27
C PRO A 188 6.86 -9.79 -6.12
N ILE A 189 7.27 -8.53 -6.24
CA ILE A 189 6.56 -7.52 -7.04
C ILE A 189 6.48 -7.93 -8.52
N ARG A 190 7.57 -8.49 -9.06
CA ARG A 190 7.56 -9.00 -10.45
C ARG A 190 6.60 -10.18 -10.60
N THR A 191 6.53 -11.07 -9.61
CA THR A 191 5.60 -12.19 -9.61
C THR A 191 4.15 -11.68 -9.56
N LEU A 192 3.84 -10.72 -8.69
CA LEU A 192 2.54 -10.04 -8.62
C LEU A 192 2.15 -9.47 -9.98
N THR A 193 3.02 -8.68 -10.59
CA THR A 193 2.77 -8.05 -11.90
C THR A 193 2.58 -9.10 -13.02
N ALA A 194 3.39 -10.16 -13.02
CA ALA A 194 3.29 -11.22 -14.01
C ALA A 194 2.00 -12.04 -13.85
N THR A 195 1.56 -12.29 -12.60
CA THR A 195 0.30 -12.98 -12.31
C THR A 195 -0.88 -12.09 -12.69
N ALA A 196 -0.87 -10.81 -12.30
CA ALA A 196 -1.92 -9.86 -12.66
C ALA A 196 -2.12 -9.74 -14.19
N ARG A 197 -1.03 -9.78 -14.97
CA ARG A 197 -1.10 -9.76 -16.44
C ARG A 197 -1.67 -11.06 -17.05
N LYS A 198 -1.57 -12.18 -16.34
CA LYS A 198 -2.04 -13.50 -16.80
C LYS A 198 -3.44 -13.83 -16.31
N ILE A 199 -4.03 -12.98 -15.47
CA ILE A 199 -5.41 -13.15 -15.01
C ILE A 199 -6.31 -12.69 -16.16
N GLU A 200 -6.86 -13.65 -16.87
CA GLU A 200 -7.95 -13.52 -17.82
C GLU A 200 -9.23 -13.98 -17.14
N ILE A 201 -10.37 -13.54 -17.64
CA ILE A 201 -11.70 -13.89 -17.08
C ILE A 201 -11.88 -15.40 -16.94
N GLU A 202 -11.30 -16.19 -17.85
CA GLU A 202 -11.39 -17.65 -17.86
C GLU A 202 -10.50 -18.37 -16.84
N ARG A 203 -9.57 -17.66 -16.18
CA ARG A 203 -8.56 -18.22 -15.25
C ARG A 203 -8.41 -17.40 -13.98
N MET A 204 -9.51 -16.92 -13.45
CA MET A 204 -9.53 -16.13 -12.21
C MET A 204 -9.35 -16.96 -10.93
N ASP A 205 -9.29 -18.27 -11.02
CA ASP A 205 -9.06 -19.20 -9.89
C ASP A 205 -7.64 -19.14 -9.32
N ARG A 206 -6.70 -18.54 -10.05
CA ARG A 206 -5.32 -18.44 -9.61
C ARG A 206 -5.17 -17.40 -8.50
N ARG A 207 -4.47 -17.82 -7.44
CA ARG A 207 -4.09 -16.93 -6.34
C ARG A 207 -2.57 -16.78 -6.27
N ILE A 208 -2.13 -15.65 -5.78
CA ILE A 208 -0.71 -15.41 -5.55
C ILE A 208 -0.33 -16.06 -4.23
N LYS A 209 0.75 -16.84 -4.25
CA LYS A 209 1.27 -17.47 -3.04
C LYS A 209 1.71 -16.37 -2.06
N VAL A 210 1.13 -16.38 -0.87
CA VAL A 210 1.46 -15.43 0.19
C VAL A 210 2.88 -15.78 0.71
N PRO A 211 3.82 -14.80 0.74
CA PRO A 211 5.13 -15.00 1.34
C PRO A 211 5.02 -15.32 2.84
N GLU A 212 5.99 -16.04 3.37
CA GLU A 212 6.06 -16.34 4.82
C GLU A 212 6.54 -15.13 5.65
N ALA A 213 7.15 -14.15 5.02
CA ALA A 213 7.58 -12.91 5.67
C ALA A 213 6.35 -12.07 6.06
N ARG A 214 6.37 -11.52 7.29
CA ARG A 214 5.32 -10.60 7.77
C ARG A 214 5.75 -9.16 7.47
N ASP A 215 5.65 -8.76 6.21
CA ASP A 215 6.04 -7.45 5.72
C ASP A 215 4.90 -6.84 4.86
N GLU A 216 5.11 -5.63 4.39
CA GLU A 216 4.16 -4.87 3.56
C GLU A 216 3.85 -5.59 2.24
N LEU A 217 4.76 -6.44 1.75
CA LEU A 217 4.54 -7.24 0.54
C LEU A 217 3.54 -8.38 0.80
N THR A 218 3.55 -8.92 2.00
CA THR A 218 2.56 -9.92 2.43
C THR A 218 1.18 -9.30 2.55
N GLU A 219 1.05 -8.13 3.16
CA GLU A 219 -0.21 -7.39 3.27
C GLU A 219 -0.77 -7.05 1.87
N LEU A 220 0.10 -6.56 0.98
CA LEU A 220 -0.26 -6.29 -0.41
C LEU A 220 -0.77 -7.55 -1.13
N THR A 221 -0.09 -8.70 -0.92
CA THR A 221 -0.47 -9.96 -1.55
C THR A 221 -1.83 -10.45 -1.06
N VAL A 222 -2.09 -10.36 0.25
CA VAL A 222 -3.38 -10.71 0.85
C VAL A 222 -4.50 -9.81 0.32
N THR A 223 -4.28 -8.50 0.33
CA THR A 223 -5.25 -7.52 -0.19
C THR A 223 -5.56 -7.76 -1.67
N PHE A 224 -4.55 -8.08 -2.47
CA PHE A 224 -4.74 -8.40 -3.88
C PHE A 224 -5.53 -9.69 -4.08
N ASN A 225 -5.25 -10.75 -3.31
CA ASN A 225 -6.02 -11.99 -3.36
C ASN A 225 -7.50 -11.77 -2.96
N HIS A 226 -7.76 -10.98 -1.91
CA HIS A 226 -9.13 -10.59 -1.55
C HIS A 226 -9.86 -9.82 -2.65
N MET A 227 -9.14 -8.94 -3.37
CA MET A 227 -9.72 -8.26 -4.52
C MET A 227 -10.10 -9.25 -5.63
N LEU A 228 -9.23 -10.25 -5.89
CA LEU A 228 -9.52 -11.31 -6.87
C LEU A 228 -10.71 -12.17 -6.44
N ASP A 229 -10.83 -12.51 -5.15
CA ASP A 229 -11.98 -13.25 -4.62
C ASP A 229 -13.28 -12.48 -4.90
N ARG A 230 -13.32 -11.19 -4.59
CA ARG A 230 -14.50 -10.34 -4.84
C ARG A 230 -14.85 -10.23 -6.34
N LEU A 231 -13.84 -10.14 -7.21
CA LEU A 231 -14.05 -10.09 -8.65
C LEU A 231 -14.61 -11.44 -9.16
N GLN A 232 -14.05 -12.56 -8.69
CA GLN A 232 -14.50 -13.89 -9.03
C GLN A 232 -15.95 -14.12 -8.63
N ASP A 233 -16.29 -13.75 -7.38
CA ASP A 233 -17.65 -13.87 -6.87
C ASP A 233 -18.64 -13.02 -7.68
N GLY A 234 -18.26 -11.78 -8.03
CA GLY A 234 -19.07 -10.90 -8.86
C GLY A 234 -19.32 -11.48 -10.26
N ILE A 235 -18.29 -12.04 -10.90
CA ILE A 235 -18.43 -12.67 -12.24
C ILE A 235 -19.28 -13.92 -12.15
N ASN A 236 -19.05 -14.79 -11.16
CA ASN A 236 -19.82 -15.98 -10.96
C ASN A 236 -21.32 -15.65 -10.74
N GLN A 237 -21.58 -14.60 -9.95
CA GLN A 237 -22.95 -14.12 -9.73
C GLN A 237 -23.58 -13.57 -11.01
N GLN A 238 -22.84 -12.84 -11.83
CA GLN A 238 -23.32 -12.33 -13.11
C GLN A 238 -23.59 -13.45 -14.11
N GLN A 239 -22.72 -14.45 -14.19
CA GLN A 239 -22.92 -15.62 -15.07
C GLN A 239 -24.16 -16.43 -14.66
N ARG A 240 -24.35 -16.68 -13.36
CA ARG A 240 -25.57 -17.34 -12.85
C ARG A 240 -26.81 -16.52 -13.20
N PHE A 241 -26.80 -15.21 -12.99
CA PHE A 241 -27.92 -14.34 -13.33
C PHE A 241 -28.31 -14.43 -14.79
N VAL A 242 -27.34 -14.40 -15.72
CA VAL A 242 -27.61 -14.53 -17.18
C VAL A 242 -28.14 -15.90 -17.54
N SER A 243 -27.56 -16.96 -16.95
CA SER A 243 -28.00 -18.35 -17.17
C SER A 243 -29.45 -18.56 -16.72
N ASP A 244 -29.72 -18.13 -15.45
CA ASP A 244 -31.04 -18.35 -14.85
C ASP A 244 -32.12 -17.50 -15.55
N ALA A 245 -31.80 -16.24 -15.91
CA ALA A 245 -32.69 -15.40 -16.71
C ALA A 245 -33.01 -16.04 -18.07
N SER A 246 -32.01 -16.65 -18.72
CA SER A 246 -32.18 -17.32 -20.00
C SER A 246 -33.09 -18.56 -19.86
N HIS A 247 -32.96 -19.32 -18.78
CA HIS A 247 -33.81 -20.46 -18.48
C HIS A 247 -35.26 -20.05 -18.21
N GLU A 248 -35.46 -19.03 -17.36
CA GLU A 248 -36.81 -18.53 -17.01
C GLU A 248 -37.51 -17.83 -18.17
N LEU A 249 -36.77 -17.26 -19.15
CA LEU A 249 -37.37 -16.72 -20.38
C LEU A 249 -37.67 -17.82 -21.44
N ARG A 250 -36.91 -18.91 -21.47
CA ARG A 250 -37.12 -19.98 -22.48
C ARG A 250 -38.45 -20.72 -22.26
N THR A 251 -38.82 -20.96 -21.02
CA THR A 251 -40.03 -21.71 -20.69
C THR A 251 -41.30 -21.05 -21.25
N PRO A 252 -41.61 -19.76 -20.96
CA PRO A 252 -42.77 -19.09 -21.50
C PRO A 252 -42.76 -18.98 -23.02
N VAL A 253 -41.60 -18.79 -23.65
CA VAL A 253 -41.46 -18.76 -25.11
C VAL A 253 -41.88 -20.12 -25.68
N THR A 254 -41.45 -21.22 -25.06
CA THR A 254 -41.83 -22.59 -25.51
C THR A 254 -43.33 -22.82 -25.38
N VAL A 255 -43.97 -22.34 -24.31
CA VAL A 255 -45.41 -22.43 -24.12
C VAL A 255 -46.16 -21.61 -25.17
N ILE A 256 -45.74 -20.36 -25.41
CA ILE A 256 -46.35 -19.50 -26.46
C ILE A 256 -46.26 -20.17 -27.83
N LEU A 257 -45.09 -20.73 -28.19
CA LEU A 257 -44.91 -21.44 -29.49
C LEU A 257 -45.82 -22.67 -29.57
N GLY A 258 -45.89 -23.45 -28.46
CA GLY A 258 -46.76 -24.63 -28.43
C GLY A 258 -48.23 -24.30 -28.63
N TYR A 259 -48.75 -23.29 -27.96
CA TYR A 259 -50.14 -22.83 -28.17
C TYR A 259 -50.32 -22.19 -29.53
N SER A 260 -49.34 -21.49 -30.08
CA SER A 260 -49.38 -20.95 -31.44
C SER A 260 -49.50 -22.05 -32.48
N ASP A 261 -48.71 -23.14 -32.34
CA ASP A 261 -48.78 -24.32 -33.21
C ASP A 261 -50.13 -25.06 -33.09
N LEU A 262 -50.66 -25.13 -31.86
CA LEU A 262 -51.99 -25.73 -31.61
C LEU A 262 -53.07 -24.92 -32.28
N LEU A 263 -53.04 -23.59 -32.16
CA LEU A 263 -53.96 -22.69 -32.81
C LEU A 263 -53.86 -22.75 -34.35
N ALA A 264 -52.66 -22.87 -34.91
CA ALA A 264 -52.46 -23.02 -36.34
C ALA A 264 -53.08 -24.28 -36.90
N ARG A 265 -53.14 -25.37 -36.10
CA ARG A 265 -53.68 -26.67 -36.54
C ARG A 265 -55.18 -26.80 -36.30
N TRP A 266 -55.69 -26.34 -35.19
CA TRP A 266 -57.06 -26.66 -34.73
C TRP A 266 -57.88 -25.40 -34.36
N GLY A 267 -57.30 -24.19 -34.33
CA GLY A 267 -58.00 -22.98 -33.90
C GLY A 267 -59.17 -22.55 -34.76
N GLN A 268 -59.20 -22.94 -36.05
CA GLN A 268 -60.35 -22.66 -36.95
C GLN A 268 -61.49 -23.65 -36.77
N SER A 269 -61.22 -24.84 -36.26
CA SER A 269 -62.20 -25.94 -36.16
C SER A 269 -62.79 -26.13 -34.78
N ASP A 270 -62.15 -25.53 -33.72
CA ASP A 270 -62.58 -25.71 -32.36
C ASP A 270 -62.47 -24.34 -31.60
N ALA A 271 -63.61 -23.77 -31.22
CA ALA A 271 -63.75 -22.50 -30.55
C ALA A 271 -63.19 -22.53 -29.08
N GLU A 272 -63.21 -23.67 -28.41
CA GLU A 272 -62.64 -23.87 -27.09
C GLU A 272 -61.12 -23.80 -27.17
N VAL A 273 -60.52 -24.54 -28.11
CA VAL A 273 -59.06 -24.49 -28.36
C VAL A 273 -58.61 -23.08 -28.73
N LEU A 274 -59.39 -22.36 -29.57
CA LEU A 274 -59.09 -20.96 -29.91
C LEU A 274 -59.07 -20.05 -28.67
N LYS A 275 -60.08 -20.13 -27.82
CA LYS A 275 -60.23 -19.33 -26.62
C LYS A 275 -59.15 -19.64 -25.59
N GLU A 276 -58.88 -20.94 -25.35
CA GLU A 276 -57.84 -21.38 -24.42
C GLU A 276 -56.45 -20.96 -24.90
N GLY A 277 -56.12 -21.19 -26.19
CA GLY A 277 -54.84 -20.85 -26.76
C GLY A 277 -54.54 -19.34 -26.70
N ILE A 278 -55.52 -18.49 -27.08
CA ILE A 278 -55.34 -17.02 -26.96
C ILE A 278 -55.17 -16.61 -25.51
N SER A 279 -55.95 -17.15 -24.56
CA SER A 279 -55.85 -16.83 -23.15
C SER A 279 -54.49 -17.24 -22.56
N SER A 280 -53.99 -18.40 -22.94
CA SER A 280 -52.70 -18.93 -22.48
C SER A 280 -51.52 -18.12 -23.03
N ILE A 281 -51.54 -17.80 -24.34
CA ILE A 281 -50.51 -16.92 -24.95
C ILE A 281 -50.49 -15.57 -24.27
N ARG A 282 -51.66 -14.95 -24.02
CA ARG A 282 -51.75 -13.65 -23.36
C ARG A 282 -51.20 -13.69 -21.94
N SER A 283 -51.62 -14.71 -21.17
CA SER A 283 -51.14 -14.89 -19.79
C SER A 283 -49.63 -15.07 -19.74
N GLU A 284 -49.05 -15.81 -20.66
CA GLU A 284 -47.61 -16.05 -20.68
C GLU A 284 -46.82 -14.82 -21.15
N ALA A 285 -47.38 -14.04 -22.09
CA ALA A 285 -46.79 -12.74 -22.46
C ALA A 285 -46.79 -11.73 -21.29
N GLU A 286 -47.89 -11.68 -20.51
CA GLU A 286 -47.97 -10.87 -19.31
C GLU A 286 -46.95 -11.30 -18.21
N ASN A 287 -46.76 -12.63 -18.02
CA ASN A 287 -45.75 -13.20 -17.14
C ASN A 287 -44.33 -12.82 -17.58
N MET A 288 -44.03 -12.91 -18.87
CA MET A 288 -42.76 -12.48 -19.43
C MET A 288 -42.50 -11.02 -19.23
N GLN A 289 -43.47 -10.14 -19.43
CA GLN A 289 -43.33 -8.70 -19.20
C GLN A 289 -42.95 -8.44 -17.73
N GLN A 290 -43.64 -9.05 -16.79
CA GLN A 290 -43.34 -8.93 -15.36
C GLN A 290 -41.93 -9.44 -15.00
N LEU A 291 -41.50 -10.54 -15.60
CA LEU A 291 -40.16 -11.08 -15.43
C LEU A 291 -39.11 -10.10 -15.92
N ILE A 292 -39.27 -9.54 -17.11
CA ILE A 292 -38.36 -8.55 -17.71
C ILE A 292 -38.27 -7.30 -16.82
N GLU A 293 -39.39 -6.77 -16.30
CA GLU A 293 -39.41 -5.64 -15.39
C GLU A 293 -38.63 -5.91 -14.10
N LYS A 294 -38.78 -7.12 -13.51
CA LYS A 294 -38.00 -7.56 -12.34
C LYS A 294 -36.52 -7.67 -12.63
N LEU A 295 -36.14 -8.21 -13.79
CA LEU A 295 -34.73 -8.32 -14.24
C LEU A 295 -34.11 -6.94 -14.45
N LEU A 296 -34.81 -6.03 -15.13
CA LEU A 296 -34.37 -4.65 -15.33
C LEU A 296 -34.22 -3.88 -14.01
N PHE A 297 -35.14 -4.10 -13.07
CA PHE A 297 -35.03 -3.54 -11.73
C PHE A 297 -33.73 -4.00 -11.04
N LEU A 298 -33.44 -5.30 -11.00
CA LEU A 298 -32.23 -5.84 -10.39
C LEU A 298 -30.95 -5.38 -11.11
N ALA A 299 -30.97 -5.31 -12.44
CA ALA A 299 -29.84 -4.81 -13.20
C ALA A 299 -29.50 -3.34 -12.91
N ARG A 300 -30.52 -2.48 -12.73
CA ARG A 300 -30.35 -1.08 -12.32
C ARG A 300 -29.88 -0.99 -10.85
N ALA A 301 -30.39 -1.84 -9.99
CA ALA A 301 -30.01 -1.95 -8.59
C ALA A 301 -28.51 -2.29 -8.42
N ASP A 302 -28.00 -3.27 -9.15
CA ASP A 302 -26.60 -3.69 -9.15
C ASP A 302 -25.65 -2.58 -9.65
N GLN A 303 -26.09 -1.82 -10.64
CA GLN A 303 -25.31 -0.69 -11.17
C GLN A 303 -25.41 0.56 -10.29
N LYS A 304 -26.10 0.52 -9.12
CA LYS A 304 -26.38 1.68 -8.27
C LYS A 304 -27.07 2.82 -9.03
N ARG A 305 -27.79 2.50 -10.10
CA ARG A 305 -28.51 3.46 -10.96
C ARG A 305 -29.99 3.59 -10.60
N GLN A 306 -30.48 2.78 -9.65
CA GLN A 306 -31.86 2.90 -9.20
C GLN A 306 -31.97 4.17 -8.36
N VAL A 307 -32.69 5.15 -8.86
CA VAL A 307 -32.96 6.40 -8.14
C VAL A 307 -34.05 6.15 -7.08
N LEU A 308 -33.81 6.57 -5.86
CA LEU A 308 -34.75 6.50 -4.75
C LEU A 308 -35.26 7.91 -4.41
N HIS A 309 -36.55 8.05 -4.36
CA HIS A 309 -37.20 9.30 -3.93
C HIS A 309 -37.73 9.13 -2.51
N LYS A 310 -36.82 9.22 -1.53
CA LYS A 310 -37.19 9.11 -0.13
C LYS A 310 -37.85 10.37 0.37
N GLU A 311 -39.02 10.21 1.00
CA GLU A 311 -39.78 11.29 1.62
C GLU A 311 -40.31 10.86 2.98
N ALA A 312 -40.88 11.79 3.75
CA ALA A 312 -41.57 11.47 5.00
C ALA A 312 -42.87 10.75 4.67
N LEU A 313 -42.94 9.47 5.04
CA LEU A 313 -44.02 8.58 4.69
C LEU A 313 -44.71 8.08 5.97
N GLU A 314 -46.02 8.27 6.09
CA GLU A 314 -46.81 7.61 7.15
C GLU A 314 -47.07 6.17 6.74
N LEU A 315 -46.39 5.23 7.41
CA LEU A 315 -46.38 3.84 6.99
C LEU A 315 -47.70 3.13 7.25
N SER A 316 -48.43 3.55 8.29
CA SER A 316 -49.75 3.00 8.62
C SER A 316 -50.78 3.24 7.52
N GLU A 317 -50.77 4.38 6.84
CA GLU A 317 -51.65 4.68 5.72
C GLU A 317 -51.27 3.82 4.48
N LEU A 318 -50.00 3.72 4.18
CA LEU A 318 -49.52 2.86 3.09
C LEU A 318 -49.89 1.40 3.29
N LEU A 319 -49.69 0.89 4.52
CA LEU A 319 -50.00 -0.49 4.86
C LEU A 319 -51.49 -0.77 4.76
N ALA A 320 -52.37 0.15 5.24
CA ALA A 320 -53.80 0.04 5.09
C ALA A 320 -54.27 0.00 3.62
N ASP A 321 -53.69 0.86 2.75
CA ASP A 321 -53.98 0.85 1.31
C ASP A 321 -53.57 -0.46 0.63
N VAL A 322 -52.39 -0.98 0.94
CA VAL A 322 -51.91 -2.26 0.39
C VAL A 322 -52.79 -3.41 0.84
N MET A 323 -53.15 -3.45 2.14
CA MET A 323 -54.03 -4.48 2.70
C MET A 323 -55.43 -4.41 2.10
N LYS A 324 -55.99 -3.22 1.88
CA LYS A 324 -57.30 -3.05 1.25
C LYS A 324 -57.30 -3.62 -0.19
N LYS A 325 -56.27 -3.34 -0.98
CA LYS A 325 -56.13 -3.85 -2.35
C LYS A 325 -55.94 -5.38 -2.36
N MET A 326 -55.18 -5.91 -1.41
CA MET A 326 -54.95 -7.34 -1.29
C MET A 326 -56.21 -8.10 -0.96
N LYS A 327 -57.04 -7.61 -0.05
CA LYS A 327 -58.37 -8.21 0.28
C LYS A 327 -59.31 -8.30 -0.91
N LEU A 328 -59.26 -7.35 -1.86
CA LEU A 328 -60.09 -7.36 -3.06
C LEU A 328 -59.70 -8.48 -4.04
N VAL A 329 -58.40 -8.76 -4.14
CA VAL A 329 -57.85 -9.75 -5.08
C VAL A 329 -57.87 -11.14 -4.50
N THR A 330 -57.68 -11.29 -3.19
CA THR A 330 -57.50 -12.59 -2.50
C THR A 330 -58.81 -13.07 -1.87
N LYS A 331 -59.65 -13.71 -2.66
CA LYS A 331 -60.94 -14.22 -2.20
C LYS A 331 -60.88 -15.58 -1.46
N ARG A 332 -59.73 -16.29 -1.57
CA ARG A 332 -59.58 -17.69 -1.07
C ARG A 332 -58.89 -17.76 0.29
N HIS A 333 -58.43 -16.62 0.87
CA HIS A 333 -57.69 -16.59 2.11
C HIS A 333 -58.28 -15.53 3.05
N MET A 334 -58.14 -15.75 4.35
CA MET A 334 -58.49 -14.78 5.37
C MET A 334 -57.32 -13.82 5.57
N VAL A 335 -57.45 -12.56 5.09
CA VAL A 335 -56.42 -11.54 5.16
C VAL A 335 -56.82 -10.47 6.17
N GLU A 336 -56.04 -10.34 7.24
CA GLU A 336 -56.34 -9.45 8.39
C GLU A 336 -55.19 -8.52 8.71
N LEU A 337 -55.53 -7.27 9.08
CA LEU A 337 -54.58 -6.32 9.69
C LEU A 337 -54.91 -6.25 11.16
N LEU A 338 -54.08 -6.90 12.00
CA LEU A 338 -54.33 -7.08 13.43
C LEU A 338 -54.12 -5.78 14.22
N ARG A 339 -53.02 -5.11 13.90
CA ARG A 339 -52.65 -3.85 14.53
C ARG A 339 -51.89 -2.98 13.53
N ASN A 340 -52.08 -1.67 13.59
CA ASN A 340 -51.46 -0.72 12.68
C ASN A 340 -51.12 0.57 13.42
N ASP A 341 -49.99 0.54 14.14
CA ASP A 341 -49.52 1.71 14.92
C ASP A 341 -49.04 2.79 13.93
N PRO A 342 -49.30 4.06 14.19
CA PRO A 342 -48.80 5.16 13.35
C PRO A 342 -47.30 5.33 13.49
N GLY A 343 -46.65 5.66 12.38
CA GLY A 343 -45.21 5.91 12.37
C GLY A 343 -44.70 6.49 11.05
N THR A 344 -44.07 7.64 11.16
CA THR A 344 -43.47 8.32 10.00
C THR A 344 -42.05 7.78 9.80
N VAL A 345 -41.71 7.36 8.57
CA VAL A 345 -40.43 6.83 8.15
C VAL A 345 -39.90 7.61 6.97
N CYS A 346 -38.55 7.63 6.77
CA CYS A 346 -37.94 8.21 5.61
C CYS A 346 -37.78 7.15 4.52
N ALA A 347 -38.71 7.08 3.57
CA ALA A 347 -38.73 5.99 2.59
C ALA A 347 -39.33 6.43 1.25
N ASP A 348 -39.02 5.69 0.19
CA ASP A 348 -39.67 5.81 -1.11
C ASP A 348 -41.01 5.08 -1.10
N PRO A 349 -42.13 5.77 -1.27
CA PRO A 349 -43.47 5.15 -1.17
C PRO A 349 -43.72 4.04 -2.21
N VAL A 350 -43.17 4.19 -3.41
CA VAL A 350 -43.33 3.22 -4.50
C VAL A 350 -42.56 1.93 -4.16
N MET A 351 -41.35 2.07 -3.68
CA MET A 351 -40.51 0.92 -3.29
C MET A 351 -41.07 0.21 -2.06
N MET A 352 -41.52 0.96 -1.06
CA MET A 352 -42.15 0.39 0.15
C MET A 352 -43.42 -0.39 -0.20
N ARG A 353 -44.26 0.16 -1.05
CA ARG A 353 -45.47 -0.49 -1.55
C ARG A 353 -45.09 -1.80 -2.29
N GLN A 354 -44.08 -1.77 -3.13
CA GLN A 354 -43.58 -2.93 -3.88
C GLN A 354 -43.09 -4.03 -2.92
N MET A 355 -42.30 -3.68 -1.92
CA MET A 355 -41.78 -4.61 -0.92
C MET A 355 -42.91 -5.31 -0.14
N MET A 356 -43.88 -4.54 0.39
CA MET A 356 -45.04 -5.08 1.10
C MET A 356 -45.89 -5.99 0.21
N ARG A 357 -46.10 -5.59 -1.04
CA ARG A 357 -46.83 -6.41 -2.02
C ARG A 357 -46.12 -7.75 -2.29
N ILE A 358 -44.79 -7.77 -2.41
CA ILE A 358 -44.04 -9.00 -2.59
C ILE A 358 -44.23 -9.96 -1.44
N PHE A 359 -44.21 -9.49 -0.18
CA PHE A 359 -44.45 -10.35 0.98
C PHE A 359 -45.86 -10.92 1.01
N LEU A 360 -46.85 -10.10 0.74
CA LEU A 360 -48.26 -10.52 0.70
C LEU A 360 -48.57 -11.48 -0.46
N GLU A 361 -48.01 -11.24 -1.64
CA GLU A 361 -48.11 -12.13 -2.81
C GLU A 361 -47.49 -13.48 -2.50
N ASN A 362 -46.33 -13.52 -1.83
CA ASN A 362 -45.70 -14.77 -1.40
C ASN A 362 -46.58 -15.50 -0.38
N SER A 363 -47.08 -14.81 0.66
CA SER A 363 -47.99 -15.40 1.64
C SER A 363 -49.24 -15.99 0.97
N THR A 364 -49.87 -15.25 0.04
CA THR A 364 -51.04 -15.76 -0.71
C THR A 364 -50.72 -16.99 -1.56
N LYS A 365 -49.55 -16.99 -2.14
CA LYS A 365 -49.12 -18.05 -3.07
C LYS A 365 -48.81 -19.36 -2.35
N TYR A 366 -48.23 -19.29 -1.18
CA TYR A 366 -47.74 -20.46 -0.44
C TYR A 366 -48.68 -20.89 0.71
N THR A 367 -49.78 -20.18 0.91
CA THR A 367 -50.82 -20.57 1.86
C THR A 367 -51.91 -21.34 1.14
N PRO A 368 -52.34 -22.51 1.63
CA PRO A 368 -53.49 -23.25 1.05
C PRO A 368 -54.80 -22.46 1.16
N ALA A 369 -55.73 -22.77 0.28
CA ALA A 369 -57.08 -22.14 0.32
C ALA A 369 -57.73 -22.30 1.69
N GLY A 370 -58.31 -21.22 2.23
CA GLY A 370 -58.87 -21.16 3.58
C GLY A 370 -57.87 -20.80 4.69
N GLY A 371 -56.55 -20.72 4.34
CA GLY A 371 -55.52 -20.31 5.31
C GLY A 371 -55.58 -18.83 5.63
N ARG A 372 -54.85 -18.43 6.68
CA ARG A 372 -54.84 -17.08 7.26
C ARG A 372 -53.55 -16.36 6.92
N ILE A 373 -53.66 -15.10 6.55
CA ILE A 373 -52.56 -14.16 6.35
C ILE A 373 -52.80 -12.95 7.24
N THR A 374 -51.89 -12.68 8.15
CA THR A 374 -52.01 -11.57 9.10
C THR A 374 -50.84 -10.59 8.94
N VAL A 375 -51.15 -9.30 9.11
CA VAL A 375 -50.15 -8.25 9.15
C VAL A 375 -50.34 -7.48 10.44
N GLU A 376 -49.24 -7.18 11.10
CA GLU A 376 -49.22 -6.39 12.31
C GLU A 376 -48.08 -5.34 12.22
N SER A 377 -48.38 -4.09 12.62
CA SER A 377 -47.41 -3.03 12.76
C SER A 377 -47.42 -2.50 14.18
N VAL A 378 -46.28 -2.56 14.88
CA VAL A 378 -46.14 -2.18 16.30
C VAL A 378 -44.96 -1.24 16.47
N ARG A 379 -45.19 -0.10 17.08
CA ARG A 379 -44.14 0.84 17.45
C ARG A 379 -43.38 0.36 18.68
N ARG A 380 -42.05 0.20 18.60
CA ARG A 380 -41.16 -0.21 19.70
C ARG A 380 -39.92 0.70 19.74
N GLY A 381 -39.95 1.67 20.66
CA GLY A 381 -38.87 2.64 20.76
C GLY A 381 -38.72 3.47 19.50
N GLY A 382 -37.53 3.53 18.95
CA GLY A 382 -37.20 4.24 17.68
C GLY A 382 -37.51 3.46 16.39
N TRP A 383 -38.26 2.33 16.48
CA TRP A 383 -38.50 1.42 15.34
C TRP A 383 -39.99 1.18 15.16
N LEU A 384 -40.42 0.98 13.95
CA LEU A 384 -41.69 0.42 13.58
C LEU A 384 -41.47 -1.04 13.16
N CYS A 385 -41.98 -1.98 13.91
CA CYS A 385 -41.85 -3.42 13.66
C CYS A 385 -43.09 -3.89 12.88
N VAL A 386 -42.90 -4.30 11.62
CA VAL A 386 -44.00 -4.85 10.81
C VAL A 386 -43.77 -6.33 10.62
N THR A 387 -44.78 -7.13 10.93
CA THR A 387 -44.77 -8.59 10.79
C THR A 387 -45.81 -9.04 9.76
N PHE A 388 -45.38 -9.79 8.78
CA PHE A 388 -46.22 -10.51 7.83
C PHE A 388 -46.20 -11.99 8.22
N ALA A 389 -47.32 -12.55 8.58
CA ALA A 389 -47.41 -13.95 8.99
C ALA A 389 -48.45 -14.69 8.15
N ASP A 390 -48.15 -15.92 7.76
CA ASP A 390 -49.03 -16.82 7.04
C ASP A 390 -49.08 -18.22 7.67
N THR A 391 -50.13 -18.96 7.39
CA THR A 391 -50.28 -20.36 7.78
C THR A 391 -50.00 -21.29 6.60
N GLY A 392 -48.99 -20.97 5.84
CA GLY A 392 -48.60 -21.69 4.63
C GLY A 392 -47.79 -22.94 4.89
N ILE A 393 -47.16 -23.45 3.82
CA ILE A 393 -46.34 -24.69 3.85
C ILE A 393 -45.07 -24.54 4.68
N GLY A 394 -44.65 -23.30 5.03
CA GLY A 394 -43.42 -23.04 5.73
C GLY A 394 -42.15 -23.33 4.89
N ILE A 395 -40.98 -22.97 5.48
CA ILE A 395 -39.67 -23.04 4.87
C ILE A 395 -38.72 -23.83 5.78
N ALA A 396 -38.03 -24.83 5.21
CA ALA A 396 -37.07 -25.63 5.94
C ALA A 396 -35.88 -24.75 6.44
N PRO A 397 -35.30 -24.99 7.62
CA PRO A 397 -34.19 -24.17 8.16
C PRO A 397 -33.00 -24.00 7.21
N LYS A 398 -32.66 -25.02 6.46
CA LYS A 398 -31.56 -25.00 5.46
C LYS A 398 -31.77 -24.01 4.30
N ASP A 399 -33.06 -23.68 4.03
CA ASP A 399 -33.47 -22.87 2.90
C ASP A 399 -33.76 -21.40 3.29
N GLN A 400 -34.01 -21.13 4.58
CA GLN A 400 -34.41 -19.80 5.08
C GLN A 400 -33.44 -18.67 4.73
N LYS A 401 -32.14 -18.92 4.71
CA LYS A 401 -31.15 -17.93 4.28
C LYS A 401 -31.11 -17.76 2.77
N LYS A 402 -31.40 -18.82 2.02
CA LYS A 402 -31.28 -18.85 0.57
C LYS A 402 -32.52 -18.27 -0.15
N VAL A 403 -33.68 -18.20 0.50
CA VAL A 403 -34.90 -17.70 -0.16
C VAL A 403 -34.80 -16.22 -0.56
N PHE A 404 -33.81 -15.47 -0.05
CA PHE A 404 -33.51 -14.11 -0.45
C PHE A 404 -32.51 -14.02 -1.63
N GLU A 405 -31.91 -15.17 -2.01
CA GLU A 405 -31.04 -15.24 -3.20
C GLU A 405 -31.89 -15.16 -4.48
N ARG A 406 -31.33 -14.63 -5.56
CA ARG A 406 -32.01 -14.51 -6.86
C ARG A 406 -32.26 -15.87 -7.44
N PHE A 407 -33.46 -16.06 -8.04
CA PHE A 407 -33.91 -17.29 -8.67
C PHE A 407 -33.99 -18.50 -7.72
N TYR A 408 -33.71 -18.33 -6.43
CA TYR A 408 -33.79 -19.43 -5.50
C TYR A 408 -35.27 -19.85 -5.29
N ARG A 409 -35.51 -21.15 -5.37
CA ARG A 409 -36.82 -21.76 -5.11
C ARG A 409 -36.60 -23.01 -4.28
N VAL A 410 -37.46 -23.22 -3.29
CA VAL A 410 -37.46 -24.48 -2.53
C VAL A 410 -38.05 -25.60 -3.43
N ASP A 411 -37.22 -26.57 -3.80
CA ASP A 411 -37.63 -27.74 -4.59
C ASP A 411 -38.52 -28.67 -3.75
N THR A 412 -39.78 -28.37 -3.68
CA THR A 412 -40.75 -29.33 -3.17
C THR A 412 -41.56 -29.88 -4.31
N SER A 413 -41.55 -31.18 -4.48
CA SER A 413 -42.38 -31.91 -5.45
C SER A 413 -43.90 -31.58 -5.32
N ARG A 414 -44.34 -31.14 -4.15
CA ARG A 414 -45.70 -30.63 -3.85
C ARG A 414 -46.02 -29.32 -4.58
N THR A 415 -45.10 -28.36 -4.61
CA THR A 415 -45.35 -27.06 -5.26
C THR A 415 -45.44 -27.14 -6.78
N LYS A 416 -44.83 -28.16 -7.41
CA LYS A 416 -45.01 -28.45 -8.86
C LYS A 416 -46.38 -29.06 -9.17
N ALA A 417 -46.95 -29.87 -8.26
CA ALA A 417 -48.26 -30.50 -8.45
C ALA A 417 -49.43 -29.49 -8.33
N GLU A 418 -49.25 -28.37 -7.61
CA GLU A 418 -50.31 -27.37 -7.42
C GLU A 418 -50.22 -26.17 -8.37
N GLY A 419 -49.35 -26.20 -9.37
CA GLY A 419 -49.24 -25.14 -10.38
C GLY A 419 -48.69 -23.81 -9.87
N VAL A 420 -47.98 -23.82 -8.71
CA VAL A 420 -47.43 -22.61 -8.06
C VAL A 420 -46.21 -22.14 -8.85
N SER A 421 -46.41 -21.27 -9.83
CA SER A 421 -45.35 -20.66 -10.64
C SER A 421 -44.75 -19.40 -9.94
N GLY A 422 -43.43 -19.24 -10.01
CA GLY A 422 -42.76 -18.02 -9.51
C GLY A 422 -41.30 -17.98 -9.88
N THR A 423 -40.81 -16.77 -10.20
CA THR A 423 -39.48 -16.56 -10.76
C THR A 423 -38.35 -16.56 -9.72
N GLY A 424 -38.65 -16.67 -8.42
CA GLY A 424 -37.62 -16.57 -7.36
C GLY A 424 -36.94 -15.19 -7.22
N LEU A 425 -37.49 -14.14 -7.86
CA LEU A 425 -36.90 -12.78 -7.82
C LEU A 425 -37.59 -11.87 -6.79
N GLY A 426 -38.76 -12.21 -6.29
CA GLY A 426 -39.53 -11.33 -5.40
C GLY A 426 -38.79 -10.99 -4.11
N LEU A 427 -38.39 -12.01 -3.35
CA LEU A 427 -37.71 -11.80 -2.07
C LEU A 427 -36.34 -11.11 -2.21
N SER A 428 -35.62 -11.34 -3.29
CA SER A 428 -34.35 -10.63 -3.56
C SER A 428 -34.57 -9.14 -3.86
N ILE A 429 -35.66 -8.78 -4.53
CA ILE A 429 -36.08 -7.39 -4.73
C ILE A 429 -36.49 -6.76 -3.39
N ALA A 430 -37.27 -7.46 -2.57
CA ALA A 430 -37.66 -6.98 -1.24
C ALA A 430 -36.46 -6.78 -0.33
N SER A 431 -35.49 -7.69 -0.34
CA SER A 431 -34.22 -7.56 0.39
C SER A 431 -33.41 -6.34 -0.05
N TRP A 432 -33.31 -6.08 -1.33
CA TRP A 432 -32.63 -4.90 -1.85
C TRP A 432 -33.34 -3.61 -1.42
N ILE A 433 -34.67 -3.55 -1.51
CA ILE A 433 -35.45 -2.38 -1.06
C ILE A 433 -35.21 -2.14 0.42
N ALA A 434 -35.22 -3.17 1.25
CA ALA A 434 -34.97 -3.06 2.67
C ALA A 434 -33.56 -2.52 2.98
N GLU A 435 -32.54 -3.07 2.33
CA GLU A 435 -31.15 -2.61 2.47
C GLU A 435 -31.01 -1.12 2.13
N GLN A 436 -31.64 -0.67 1.03
CA GLN A 436 -31.59 0.73 0.62
C GLN A 436 -32.28 1.68 1.60
N HIS A 437 -33.20 1.19 2.43
CA HIS A 437 -33.95 1.97 3.41
C HIS A 437 -33.46 1.75 4.86
N GLY A 438 -32.39 0.98 5.06
CA GLY A 438 -31.90 0.64 6.41
C GLY A 438 -32.87 -0.19 7.23
N ILE A 439 -33.68 -1.01 6.55
CA ILE A 439 -34.67 -1.90 7.17
C ILE A 439 -34.02 -3.25 7.41
N GLU A 440 -34.13 -3.75 8.64
CA GLU A 440 -33.69 -5.10 8.98
C GLU A 440 -34.83 -6.10 8.70
N ILE A 441 -34.50 -7.16 7.94
CA ILE A 441 -35.41 -8.27 7.67
C ILE A 441 -34.97 -9.49 8.45
N SER A 442 -35.89 -10.12 9.17
CA SER A 442 -35.72 -11.45 9.74
C SER A 442 -36.89 -12.37 9.35
N LEU A 443 -36.60 -13.67 9.21
CA LEU A 443 -37.57 -14.68 8.79
C LEU A 443 -37.56 -15.81 9.81
N GLU A 444 -38.77 -16.16 10.29
CA GLU A 444 -39.03 -17.32 11.14
C GLU A 444 -40.04 -18.21 10.43
N SER A 445 -39.72 -19.50 10.27
CA SER A 445 -40.60 -20.43 9.55
C SER A 445 -40.34 -21.87 10.00
N ASN A 446 -41.42 -22.65 10.11
CA ASN A 446 -41.38 -24.10 10.32
C ASN A 446 -42.22 -24.80 9.25
N LEU A 447 -41.71 -25.93 8.77
CA LEU A 447 -42.46 -26.74 7.77
C LEU A 447 -43.83 -27.14 8.32
N GLY A 448 -44.87 -26.77 7.58
CA GLY A 448 -46.27 -27.10 7.91
C GLY A 448 -46.93 -26.13 8.90
N GLU A 449 -46.21 -25.16 9.47
CA GLU A 449 -46.76 -24.20 10.44
C GLU A 449 -46.94 -22.79 9.83
N GLY A 450 -46.23 -22.50 8.73
CA GLY A 450 -46.26 -21.22 8.04
C GLY A 450 -44.97 -20.43 8.12
N THR A 451 -45.05 -19.16 7.74
CA THR A 451 -43.89 -18.25 7.66
C THR A 451 -44.21 -16.91 8.28
N GLN A 452 -43.26 -16.35 9.04
CA GLN A 452 -43.30 -14.98 9.56
C GLN A 452 -42.10 -14.20 9.04
N ILE A 453 -42.37 -13.05 8.43
CA ILE A 453 -41.32 -12.09 7.99
C ILE A 453 -41.46 -10.84 8.85
N HIS A 454 -40.42 -10.53 9.58
CA HIS A 454 -40.35 -9.38 10.47
C HIS A 454 -39.46 -8.28 9.83
N LEU A 455 -39.99 -7.06 9.79
CA LEU A 455 -39.30 -5.88 9.35
C LEU A 455 -39.10 -4.93 10.54
N ARG A 456 -37.87 -4.47 10.76
CA ARG A 456 -37.56 -3.36 11.68
C ARG A 456 -37.22 -2.13 10.88
N ILE A 457 -38.12 -1.15 10.91
CA ILE A 457 -38.04 0.07 10.08
C ILE A 457 -37.70 1.24 11.00
N PRO A 458 -36.64 2.02 10.74
CA PRO A 458 -36.28 3.14 11.57
C PRO A 458 -37.33 4.26 11.45
N LEU A 459 -37.83 4.76 12.56
CA LEU A 459 -38.71 5.94 12.59
C LEU A 459 -37.90 7.19 12.35
N MET A 460 -38.46 8.16 11.64
CA MET A 460 -37.88 9.49 11.61
C MET A 460 -37.89 10.07 13.01
N CYS A 461 -36.73 10.48 13.51
CA CYS A 461 -36.66 11.33 14.68
C CYS A 461 -37.31 12.66 14.33
N GLY A 462 -38.41 13.00 15.04
CA GLY A 462 -39.12 14.26 14.90
C GLY A 462 -38.28 15.44 15.38
#